data_d1d4a2857ee564c2723a8048194fa4ce
#
_entry.id   d1d4a2857ee564c2723a8048194fa4ce
#
_cell.length_a   1.000
_cell.length_b   1.000
_cell.length_c   1.000
_cell.angle_alpha   90.00
_cell.angle_beta   90.00
_cell.angle_gamma   90.00
#
_symmetry.space_group_name_H-M   'P 1'
#
loop_
_entity.id
_entity.type
_entity.pdbx_description
1 polymer ?
#
loop_
_entity_poly.entity_id
_entity_poly.type
_entity_poly.pdbx_seq_one_letter_code
_entity_poly.pdbx_strand_id
1 'polypeptide(L)'
;IVSKPDPRYLFTQALANFDGHDYFAWYYDYNNMLRWSQTVASTGGNENLMTTMSNSGKMGSQVYNVMNQVNELTYIVNTTLEGEEQAKYTYLKALCQPLMIYLAMWDTDMYGSMAYTEAYQARYGGTLTPKYDTQAELFDLWEKQLKETVETLANDVTIDGNKVTQQSLGSQDIIYQGDYTKWLKFANSLRLKLAVRLINEDKDRALNIVRDAAKYPIMDGLEDDFFYNKSATDRHMPGGNSMDNRGAGSMQLINFMLEHFDPRIRVFFEKNDYNSIVVQAFYDKGQRLPSFVE
;
A
#
# COMPACT_ATOMS: atom_id res chain seq x y z
N ILE A 1 22.11 21.55 22.25
CA ILE A 1 22.78 20.34 21.69
C ILE A 1 21.94 19.93 20.50
N VAL A 2 22.38 20.30 19.31
CA VAL A 2 21.76 19.78 18.08
C VAL A 2 22.37 18.38 17.86
N SER A 3 21.64 17.36 18.29
CA SER A 3 22.01 15.98 17.93
C SER A 3 21.87 15.81 16.42
N LYS A 4 22.86 15.24 15.75
CA LYS A 4 22.69 14.85 14.33
C LYS A 4 21.53 13.88 14.27
N PRO A 5 20.53 14.12 13.43
CA PRO A 5 19.41 13.18 13.31
C PRO A 5 19.93 11.83 12.76
N ASP A 6 19.53 10.74 13.41
CA ASP A 6 19.84 9.40 12.95
C ASP A 6 18.89 9.04 11.79
N PRO A 7 19.38 8.66 10.60
CA PRO A 7 18.54 8.30 9.46
C PRO A 7 17.52 7.21 9.74
N ARG A 8 17.81 6.31 10.70
CA ARG A 8 16.89 5.22 11.08
C ARG A 8 15.59 5.72 11.69
N TYR A 9 15.61 6.81 12.47
CA TYR A 9 14.40 7.39 13.04
C TYR A 9 13.52 8.04 11.97
N LEU A 10 14.12 8.61 10.92
CA LEU A 10 13.37 9.13 9.77
C LEU A 10 12.70 7.99 8.99
N PHE A 11 13.35 6.85 8.90
CA PHE A 11 12.75 5.65 8.31
C PHE A 11 11.55 5.15 9.15
N THR A 12 11.71 5.06 10.47
CA THR A 12 10.59 4.72 11.37
C THR A 12 9.42 5.69 11.19
N GLN A 13 9.72 7.00 11.08
CA GLN A 13 8.68 8.01 10.86
C GLN A 13 8.03 7.86 9.47
N ALA A 14 8.80 7.51 8.43
CA ALA A 14 8.26 7.22 7.11
C ALA A 14 7.30 6.02 7.15
N LEU A 15 7.65 4.96 7.86
CA LEU A 15 6.79 3.79 8.05
C LEU A 15 5.52 4.15 8.85
N ALA A 16 5.64 4.95 9.90
CA ALA A 16 4.48 5.40 10.67
C ALA A 16 3.53 6.30 9.85
N ASN A 17 4.09 7.10 8.94
CA ASN A 17 3.31 7.94 8.03
C ASN A 17 2.77 7.19 6.79
N PHE A 18 3.20 5.96 6.58
CA PHE A 18 2.73 5.11 5.47
C PHE A 18 1.25 4.75 5.65
N ASP A 19 0.81 4.65 6.88
CA ASP A 19 -0.58 4.36 7.18
C ASP A 19 -1.44 5.61 6.97
N GLY A 20 -2.46 5.44 6.16
CA GLY A 20 -3.39 6.53 5.84
C GLY A 20 -4.16 7.00 7.06
N HIS A 21 -4.61 8.25 6.99
CA HIS A 21 -5.51 8.82 7.99
C HIS A 21 -6.80 7.96 8.08
N ASP A 22 -7.43 7.90 9.26
CA ASP A 22 -8.65 7.14 9.53
C ASP A 22 -9.79 7.36 8.54
N TYR A 23 -9.93 8.61 8.08
CA TYR A 23 -10.88 8.95 7.04
C TYR A 23 -10.58 8.32 5.68
N PHE A 24 -9.37 7.80 5.48
CA PHE A 24 -9.00 7.14 4.24
C PHE A 24 -9.87 5.91 4.00
N ALA A 25 -9.93 4.99 4.96
CA ALA A 25 -10.80 3.83 4.89
C ALA A 25 -12.28 4.23 4.73
N TRP A 26 -12.70 5.28 5.43
CA TRP A 26 -14.09 5.72 5.37
C TRP A 26 -14.47 6.40 4.04
N TYR A 27 -13.63 7.29 3.52
CA TYR A 27 -13.93 8.03 2.28
C TYR A 27 -13.63 7.24 1.02
N TYR A 28 -12.44 6.64 0.94
CA TYR A 28 -12.02 5.97 -0.29
C TYR A 28 -12.53 4.53 -0.34
N ASP A 29 -12.20 3.74 0.67
CA ASP A 29 -12.54 2.33 0.62
C ASP A 29 -14.06 2.16 0.75
N TYR A 30 -14.63 2.58 1.85
CA TYR A 30 -16.04 2.32 2.14
C TYR A 30 -17.00 3.10 1.22
N ASN A 31 -16.83 4.42 1.09
CA ASN A 31 -17.80 5.22 0.35
C ASN A 31 -17.64 5.15 -1.16
N ASN A 32 -16.47 4.78 -1.68
CA ASN A 32 -16.21 4.76 -3.12
C ASN A 32 -15.78 3.37 -3.60
N MET A 33 -14.59 2.89 -3.24
CA MET A 33 -13.97 1.72 -3.86
C MET A 33 -14.76 0.44 -3.64
N LEU A 34 -15.20 0.16 -2.41
CA LEU A 34 -15.97 -1.04 -2.09
C LEU A 34 -17.36 -1.05 -2.74
N ARG A 35 -17.93 0.12 -3.00
CA ARG A 35 -19.23 0.25 -3.72
C ARG A 35 -19.05 0.11 -5.22
N TRP A 36 -18.02 0.75 -5.78
CA TRP A 36 -17.73 0.64 -7.22
C TRP A 36 -17.32 -0.78 -7.61
N SER A 37 -16.55 -1.45 -6.76
CA SER A 37 -16.24 -2.86 -6.94
C SER A 37 -17.39 -3.80 -6.67
N GLN A 38 -18.55 -3.27 -6.22
CA GLN A 38 -19.73 -4.06 -5.83
C GLN A 38 -19.43 -5.07 -4.71
N THR A 39 -18.47 -4.78 -3.86
CA THR A 39 -18.14 -5.59 -2.69
C THR A 39 -19.09 -5.30 -1.54
N VAL A 40 -19.47 -4.03 -1.38
CA VAL A 40 -20.36 -3.53 -0.34
C VAL A 40 -21.53 -2.76 -0.96
N ALA A 41 -22.73 -2.96 -0.44
CA ALA A 41 -23.92 -2.16 -0.75
C ALA A 41 -24.11 -1.06 0.28
N SER A 42 -24.66 0.09 -0.12
CA SER A 42 -25.05 1.17 0.78
C SER A 42 -26.34 0.80 1.52
N THR A 43 -26.35 1.00 2.84
CA THR A 43 -27.52 0.73 3.70
C THR A 43 -28.33 1.96 4.06
N GLY A 44 -28.14 3.09 3.41
CA GLY A 44 -28.98 4.25 3.61
C GLY A 44 -28.38 5.59 3.18
N GLY A 45 -29.13 6.35 2.44
CA GLY A 45 -29.01 7.78 2.25
C GLY A 45 -27.81 8.30 1.47
N ASN A 46 -26.92 7.45 1.00
CA ASN A 46 -25.70 7.84 0.31
C ASN A 46 -25.57 7.26 -1.10
N GLU A 47 -26.69 6.96 -1.74
CA GLU A 47 -26.72 6.41 -3.11
C GLU A 47 -26.01 7.35 -4.11
N ASN A 48 -26.02 8.64 -3.85
CA ASN A 48 -25.40 9.65 -4.72
C ASN A 48 -23.87 9.74 -4.56
N LEU A 49 -23.27 9.13 -3.54
CA LEU A 49 -21.80 9.13 -3.39
C LEU A 49 -21.09 8.25 -4.42
N MET A 50 -21.82 7.37 -5.11
CA MET A 50 -21.27 6.60 -6.22
C MET A 50 -20.91 7.43 -7.45
N THR A 51 -21.44 8.64 -7.56
CA THR A 51 -21.27 9.48 -8.75
C THR A 51 -20.27 10.61 -8.57
N THR A 52 -19.83 10.88 -7.36
CA THR A 52 -18.96 12.03 -7.11
C THR A 52 -17.79 11.66 -6.19
N MET A 53 -16.59 11.66 -6.74
CA MET A 53 -15.34 11.72 -5.99
C MET A 53 -15.12 13.10 -5.33
N SER A 54 -16.19 13.81 -4.97
CA SER A 54 -16.12 15.18 -4.48
C SER A 54 -15.29 15.36 -3.21
N ASN A 55 -15.05 14.27 -2.48
CA ASN A 55 -14.24 14.26 -1.27
C ASN A 55 -12.80 13.76 -1.51
N SER A 56 -12.47 13.29 -2.70
CA SER A 56 -11.13 12.78 -3.02
C SER A 56 -10.03 13.83 -2.80
N GLY A 57 -10.30 15.09 -3.11
CA GLY A 57 -9.37 16.19 -2.89
C GLY A 57 -9.10 16.54 -1.42
N LYS A 58 -9.87 16.00 -0.47
CA LYS A 58 -9.66 16.28 0.97
C LYS A 58 -8.57 15.43 1.60
N MET A 59 -8.28 14.28 1.04
CA MET A 59 -7.33 13.33 1.62
C MET A 59 -5.91 13.57 1.15
N GLY A 60 -5.72 14.25 0.02
CA GLY A 60 -4.42 14.51 -0.57
C GLY A 60 -3.69 13.23 -1.00
N SER A 61 -2.51 13.42 -1.56
CA SER A 61 -1.64 12.31 -1.95
C SER A 61 -0.88 11.76 -0.74
N GLN A 62 -0.99 10.46 -0.51
CA GLN A 62 -0.38 9.81 0.65
C GLN A 62 1.15 9.73 0.54
N VAL A 63 1.68 9.63 -0.68
CA VAL A 63 3.11 9.53 -0.90
C VAL A 63 3.89 10.70 -0.30
N TYR A 64 3.32 11.90 -0.26
CA TYR A 64 4.01 13.07 0.25
C TYR A 64 4.26 13.04 1.76
N ASN A 65 3.43 12.32 2.51
CA ASN A 65 3.64 12.11 3.94
C ASN A 65 4.91 11.29 4.21
N VAL A 66 5.24 10.36 3.31
CA VAL A 66 6.45 9.52 3.39
C VAL A 66 7.64 10.20 2.73
N MET A 67 7.42 10.83 1.59
CA MET A 67 8.47 11.45 0.77
C MET A 67 9.30 12.50 1.53
N ASN A 68 8.66 13.27 2.40
CA ASN A 68 9.36 14.27 3.20
C ASN A 68 10.44 13.64 4.10
N GLN A 69 10.14 12.53 4.77
CA GLN A 69 11.10 11.82 5.63
C GLN A 69 12.18 11.12 4.81
N VAL A 70 11.80 10.52 3.66
CA VAL A 70 12.74 9.85 2.77
C VAL A 70 13.73 10.82 2.15
N ASN A 71 13.28 12.01 1.73
CA ASN A 71 14.16 13.03 1.18
C ASN A 71 15.13 13.55 2.25
N GLU A 72 14.67 13.79 3.48
CA GLU A 72 15.55 14.21 4.59
C GLU A 72 16.58 13.13 4.94
N LEU A 73 16.12 11.86 5.05
CA LEU A 73 17.02 10.72 5.27
C LEU A 73 18.11 10.66 4.20
N THR A 74 17.69 10.70 2.94
CA THR A 74 18.61 10.62 1.79
C THR A 74 19.59 11.79 1.77
N TYR A 75 19.11 13.00 2.06
CA TYR A 75 19.96 14.19 2.16
C TYR A 75 21.00 14.04 3.26
N ILE A 76 20.62 13.64 4.47
CA ILE A 76 21.56 13.44 5.58
C ILE A 76 22.61 12.40 5.22
N VAL A 77 22.21 11.23 4.71
CA VAL A 77 23.16 10.18 4.34
C VAL A 77 24.12 10.66 3.25
N ASN A 78 23.64 11.39 2.26
CA ASN A 78 24.45 11.80 1.12
C ASN A 78 25.35 13.02 1.41
N THR A 79 25.03 13.86 2.39
CA THR A 79 25.73 15.13 2.64
C THR A 79 26.52 15.20 3.95
N THR A 80 26.18 14.33 4.92
CA THR A 80 26.81 14.34 6.23
C THR A 80 27.67 13.12 6.52
N LEU A 81 27.58 12.08 5.68
CA LEU A 81 28.34 10.85 5.79
C LEU A 81 29.19 10.64 4.52
N GLU A 82 30.33 9.99 4.68
CA GLU A 82 31.27 9.74 3.59
C GLU A 82 31.85 8.32 3.69
N GLY A 83 32.35 7.80 2.58
CA GLY A 83 33.05 6.52 2.52
C GLY A 83 32.25 5.37 3.09
N GLU A 84 32.88 4.59 3.98
CA GLU A 84 32.25 3.42 4.58
C GLU A 84 31.03 3.78 5.44
N GLU A 85 31.07 4.90 6.18
CA GLU A 85 29.94 5.33 7.02
C GLU A 85 28.70 5.63 6.18
N GLN A 86 28.87 6.22 5.00
CA GLN A 86 27.77 6.43 4.05
C GLN A 86 27.29 5.09 3.47
N ALA A 87 28.20 4.21 3.10
CA ALA A 87 27.89 2.91 2.50
C ALA A 87 27.11 1.97 3.43
N LYS A 88 27.23 2.12 4.76
CA LYS A 88 26.43 1.39 5.75
C LYS A 88 24.91 1.64 5.63
N TYR A 89 24.49 2.73 4.99
CA TYR A 89 23.08 3.09 4.79
C TYR A 89 22.56 2.79 3.38
N THR A 90 23.33 2.06 2.56
CA THR A 90 22.93 1.74 1.19
C THR A 90 21.61 0.97 1.16
N TYR A 91 21.46 -0.06 1.98
CA TYR A 91 20.22 -0.83 2.06
C TYR A 91 19.06 0.05 2.58
N LEU A 92 19.28 0.83 3.62
CA LEU A 92 18.24 1.71 4.18
C LEU A 92 17.70 2.69 3.12
N LYS A 93 18.56 3.29 2.30
CA LYS A 93 18.11 4.15 1.19
C LYS A 93 17.29 3.36 0.16
N ALA A 94 17.72 2.12 -0.14
CA ALA A 94 17.01 1.26 -1.07
C ALA A 94 15.59 0.91 -0.57
N LEU A 95 15.41 0.65 0.74
CA LEU A 95 14.10 0.35 1.34
C LEU A 95 13.08 1.47 1.19
N CYS A 96 13.53 2.72 1.09
CA CYS A 96 12.65 3.88 0.97
C CYS A 96 11.91 3.92 -0.37
N GLN A 97 12.50 3.37 -1.43
CA GLN A 97 11.92 3.43 -2.78
C GLN A 97 10.59 2.65 -2.89
N PRO A 98 10.50 1.36 -2.51
CA PRO A 98 9.24 0.62 -2.62
C PRO A 98 8.11 1.21 -1.78
N LEU A 99 8.40 1.87 -0.65
CA LEU A 99 7.40 2.58 0.15
C LEU A 99 6.76 3.73 -0.64
N MET A 100 7.60 4.61 -1.19
CA MET A 100 7.11 5.73 -1.99
C MET A 100 6.38 5.27 -3.25
N ILE A 101 6.92 4.27 -3.94
CA ILE A 101 6.35 3.76 -5.19
C ILE A 101 4.98 3.13 -4.95
N TYR A 102 4.81 2.35 -3.89
CA TYR A 102 3.52 1.75 -3.56
C TYR A 102 2.43 2.81 -3.40
N LEU A 103 2.69 3.86 -2.62
CA LEU A 103 1.73 4.95 -2.39
C LEU A 103 1.53 5.79 -3.65
N ALA A 104 2.60 6.09 -4.38
CA ALA A 104 2.51 6.86 -5.61
C ALA A 104 1.75 6.14 -6.73
N MET A 105 1.88 4.81 -6.84
CA MET A 105 1.04 4.01 -7.75
C MET A 105 -0.44 4.19 -7.43
N TRP A 106 -0.79 4.17 -6.16
CA TRP A 106 -2.16 4.39 -5.72
C TRP A 106 -2.63 5.82 -6.02
N ASP A 107 -1.80 6.82 -5.70
CA ASP A 107 -2.10 8.23 -5.95
C ASP A 107 -2.29 8.51 -7.46
N THR A 108 -1.44 7.96 -8.33
CA THR A 108 -1.58 8.16 -9.78
C THR A 108 -2.78 7.43 -10.38
N ASP A 109 -3.27 6.36 -9.74
CA ASP A 109 -4.53 5.71 -10.13
C ASP A 109 -5.73 6.62 -9.89
N MET A 110 -5.66 7.43 -8.84
CA MET A 110 -6.74 8.34 -8.48
C MET A 110 -6.68 9.67 -9.26
N TYR A 111 -5.48 10.18 -9.49
CA TYR A 111 -5.28 11.55 -9.96
C TYR A 111 -4.60 11.65 -11.34
N GLY A 112 -4.04 10.57 -11.86
CA GLY A 112 -3.27 10.58 -13.09
C GLY A 112 -1.86 11.14 -12.86
N SER A 113 -1.50 12.22 -13.58
CA SER A 113 -0.20 12.88 -13.40
C SER A 113 -0.06 13.48 -12.00
N MET A 114 1.15 13.41 -11.45
CA MET A 114 1.44 13.94 -10.12
C MET A 114 2.85 14.55 -10.06
N ALA A 115 3.07 15.48 -9.14
CA ALA A 115 4.42 15.93 -8.84
C ALA A 115 5.15 14.86 -8.04
N TYR A 116 6.17 14.24 -8.61
CA TYR A 116 6.94 13.17 -7.97
C TYR A 116 8.44 13.43 -7.99
N THR A 117 9.03 13.57 -9.17
CA THR A 117 10.50 13.67 -9.32
C THR A 117 11.10 14.93 -8.70
N GLU A 118 10.36 16.03 -8.70
CA GLU A 118 10.78 17.33 -8.16
C GLU A 118 10.08 17.67 -6.83
N ALA A 119 9.18 16.80 -6.36
CA ALA A 119 8.41 17.08 -5.17
C ALA A 119 9.29 17.08 -3.90
N TYR A 120 8.99 18.01 -2.98
CA TYR A 120 9.67 18.15 -1.69
C TYR A 120 11.19 18.37 -1.79
N GLN A 121 11.68 18.94 -2.91
CA GLN A 121 13.10 19.21 -3.12
C GLN A 121 13.50 20.66 -2.80
N ALA A 122 12.56 21.56 -2.55
CA ALA A 122 12.84 22.99 -2.33
C ALA A 122 13.82 23.25 -1.19
N ARG A 123 13.73 22.50 -0.10
CA ARG A 123 14.66 22.59 1.06
C ARG A 123 16.11 22.29 0.69
N TYR A 124 16.32 21.49 -0.35
CA TYR A 124 17.64 21.01 -0.79
C TYR A 124 18.16 21.75 -2.04
N GLY A 125 17.59 22.91 -2.31
CA GLY A 125 17.95 23.73 -3.47
C GLY A 125 17.18 23.41 -4.76
N GLY A 126 16.16 22.57 -4.67
CA GLY A 126 15.26 22.30 -5.78
C GLY A 126 14.18 23.36 -5.97
N THR A 127 13.24 23.08 -6.86
CA THR A 127 12.19 24.03 -7.24
C THR A 127 11.06 24.15 -6.17
N LEU A 128 10.44 25.33 -6.10
CA LEU A 128 9.20 25.56 -5.36
C LEU A 128 7.93 25.24 -6.18
N THR A 129 8.11 25.07 -7.50
CA THR A 129 7.04 24.77 -8.44
C THR A 129 7.37 23.48 -9.20
N PRO A 130 7.23 22.29 -8.54
CA PRO A 130 7.56 21.05 -9.17
C PRO A 130 6.67 20.78 -10.39
N LYS A 131 7.26 20.20 -11.43
CA LYS A 131 6.51 19.71 -12.58
C LYS A 131 5.63 18.52 -12.20
N TYR A 132 4.59 18.31 -12.99
CA TYR A 132 3.83 17.07 -12.94
C TYR A 132 4.46 16.04 -13.88
N ASP A 133 4.80 14.89 -13.33
CA ASP A 133 5.24 13.74 -14.09
C ASP A 133 4.00 12.96 -14.57
N THR A 134 4.00 12.51 -15.80
CA THR A 134 2.93 11.66 -16.33
C THR A 134 2.99 10.27 -15.74
N GLN A 135 1.87 9.56 -15.73
CA GLN A 135 1.84 8.16 -15.25
C GLN A 135 2.82 7.27 -16.03
N ALA A 136 2.95 7.47 -17.33
CA ALA A 136 3.88 6.71 -18.16
C ALA A 136 5.35 6.94 -17.74
N GLU A 137 5.75 8.21 -17.57
CA GLU A 137 7.10 8.56 -17.09
C GLU A 137 7.37 7.97 -15.70
N LEU A 138 6.37 8.00 -14.81
CA LEU A 138 6.50 7.42 -13.48
C LEU A 138 6.66 5.90 -13.50
N PHE A 139 5.92 5.20 -14.35
CA PHE A 139 6.06 3.75 -14.50
C PHE A 139 7.44 3.36 -15.04
N ASP A 140 8.01 4.15 -15.95
CA ASP A 140 9.38 3.95 -16.44
C ASP A 140 10.41 4.13 -15.30
N LEU A 141 10.25 5.17 -14.51
CA LEU A 141 11.11 5.48 -13.39
C LEU A 141 11.01 4.41 -12.29
N TRP A 142 9.78 4.02 -11.92
CA TRP A 142 9.53 3.08 -10.83
C TRP A 142 10.01 1.66 -11.15
N GLU A 143 9.86 1.22 -12.40
CA GLU A 143 10.41 -0.08 -12.82
C GLU A 143 11.94 -0.10 -12.62
N LYS A 144 12.63 0.96 -13.05
CA LYS A 144 14.06 1.10 -12.86
C LYS A 144 14.42 1.13 -11.37
N GLN A 145 13.79 1.97 -10.57
CA GLN A 145 14.07 2.12 -9.14
C GLN A 145 13.81 0.83 -8.35
N LEU A 146 12.71 0.12 -8.62
CA LEU A 146 12.42 -1.16 -7.97
C LEU A 146 13.44 -2.24 -8.36
N LYS A 147 13.87 -2.28 -9.63
CA LYS A 147 14.91 -3.18 -10.07
C LYS A 147 16.23 -2.89 -9.36
N GLU A 148 16.67 -1.64 -9.31
CA GLU A 148 17.87 -1.19 -8.59
C GLU A 148 17.79 -1.53 -7.09
N THR A 149 16.61 -1.38 -6.48
CA THR A 149 16.36 -1.77 -5.08
C THR A 149 16.60 -3.27 -4.88
N VAL A 150 15.98 -4.10 -5.73
CA VAL A 150 16.12 -5.57 -5.64
C VAL A 150 17.57 -5.98 -5.83
N GLU A 151 18.25 -5.45 -6.85
CA GLU A 151 19.67 -5.73 -7.12
C GLU A 151 20.57 -5.26 -5.96
N THR A 152 20.29 -4.10 -5.37
CA THR A 152 21.01 -3.60 -4.20
C THR A 152 20.87 -4.53 -2.99
N LEU A 153 19.64 -4.96 -2.68
CA LEU A 153 19.39 -5.82 -1.54
C LEU A 153 19.84 -7.27 -1.73
N ALA A 154 19.97 -7.71 -2.99
CA ALA A 154 20.42 -9.06 -3.33
C ALA A 154 21.95 -9.21 -3.30
N ASN A 155 22.71 -8.11 -3.32
CA ASN A 155 24.16 -8.13 -3.43
C ASN A 155 24.82 -7.44 -2.24
N ASP A 156 25.99 -7.92 -1.85
CA ASP A 156 26.79 -7.26 -0.83
C ASP A 156 27.28 -5.88 -1.28
N VAL A 157 27.20 -4.92 -0.39
CA VAL A 157 27.86 -3.61 -0.58
C VAL A 157 29.34 -3.76 -0.26
N THR A 158 30.20 -3.34 -1.17
CA THR A 158 31.64 -3.45 -1.00
C THR A 158 32.36 -2.11 -1.23
N ILE A 159 33.44 -1.87 -0.48
CA ILE A 159 34.40 -0.79 -0.73
C ILE A 159 35.79 -1.43 -0.83
N ASP A 160 36.50 -1.14 -1.89
CA ASP A 160 37.86 -1.71 -2.16
C ASP A 160 37.90 -3.25 -2.00
N GLY A 161 36.83 -3.92 -2.42
CA GLY A 161 36.66 -5.39 -2.31
C GLY A 161 36.28 -5.92 -0.94
N ASN A 162 36.16 -5.06 0.07
CA ASN A 162 35.73 -5.46 1.42
C ASN A 162 34.24 -5.24 1.60
N LYS A 163 33.55 -6.25 2.17
CA LYS A 163 32.11 -6.17 2.47
C LYS A 163 31.85 -5.14 3.56
N VAL A 164 30.90 -4.24 3.29
CA VAL A 164 30.41 -3.25 4.25
C VAL A 164 29.19 -3.80 4.97
N THR A 165 29.30 -3.96 6.29
CA THR A 165 28.16 -4.36 7.13
C THR A 165 27.13 -3.26 7.14
N GLN A 166 25.91 -3.56 6.68
CA GLN A 166 24.83 -2.59 6.61
C GLN A 166 24.30 -2.26 8.01
N GLN A 167 23.78 -1.04 8.15
CA GLN A 167 23.25 -0.55 9.42
C GLN A 167 22.08 -1.39 9.88
N SER A 168 22.15 -1.95 11.06
CA SER A 168 21.02 -2.70 11.65
C SER A 168 19.86 -1.76 11.94
N LEU A 169 18.66 -2.12 11.51
CA LEU A 169 17.43 -1.38 11.78
C LEU A 169 16.72 -1.88 13.05
N GLY A 170 16.66 -3.18 13.26
CA GLY A 170 15.99 -3.78 14.40
C GLY A 170 14.58 -3.21 14.60
N SER A 171 14.27 -2.74 15.80
CA SER A 171 12.96 -2.16 16.15
C SER A 171 12.63 -0.83 15.45
N GLN A 172 13.59 -0.21 14.75
CA GLN A 172 13.33 0.98 13.93
C GLN A 172 12.58 0.61 12.64
N ASP A 173 12.69 -0.62 12.20
CA ASP A 173 11.85 -1.20 11.17
C ASP A 173 10.65 -1.89 11.82
N ILE A 174 9.55 -1.16 11.93
CA ILE A 174 8.31 -1.62 12.57
C ILE A 174 7.54 -2.66 11.73
N ILE A 175 7.97 -2.94 10.52
CA ILE A 175 7.34 -3.92 9.61
C ILE A 175 8.07 -5.27 9.69
N TYR A 176 9.33 -5.30 9.29
CA TYR A 176 10.10 -6.54 9.15
C TYR A 176 11.26 -6.68 10.14
N GLN A 177 11.36 -5.77 11.12
CA GLN A 177 12.40 -5.80 12.17
C GLN A 177 13.84 -5.80 11.63
N GLY A 178 14.05 -5.20 10.47
CA GLY A 178 15.33 -5.11 9.79
C GLY A 178 15.68 -6.31 8.92
N ASP A 179 14.73 -7.18 8.61
CA ASP A 179 14.92 -8.28 7.66
C ASP A 179 14.94 -7.75 6.21
N TYR A 180 16.14 -7.55 5.70
CA TYR A 180 16.35 -7.05 4.34
C TYR A 180 15.88 -8.03 3.25
N THR A 181 15.79 -9.34 3.56
CA THR A 181 15.28 -10.33 2.61
C THR A 181 13.78 -10.15 2.38
N LYS A 182 13.03 -9.85 3.42
CA LYS A 182 11.60 -9.53 3.29
C LYS A 182 11.36 -8.23 2.52
N TRP A 183 12.19 -7.23 2.75
CA TRP A 183 12.17 -5.99 1.96
C TRP A 183 12.46 -6.23 0.48
N LEU A 184 13.42 -7.11 0.17
CA LEU A 184 13.70 -7.53 -1.21
C LEU A 184 12.47 -8.19 -1.83
N LYS A 185 11.86 -9.15 -1.13
CA LYS A 185 10.63 -9.81 -1.57
C LYS A 185 9.50 -8.81 -1.83
N PHE A 186 9.31 -7.85 -0.94
CA PHE A 186 8.31 -6.79 -1.09
C PHE A 186 8.57 -5.95 -2.35
N ALA A 187 9.80 -5.43 -2.52
CA ALA A 187 10.18 -4.64 -3.68
C ALA A 187 10.00 -5.41 -5.00
N ASN A 188 10.40 -6.69 -5.02
CA ASN A 188 10.27 -7.53 -6.21
C ASN A 188 8.82 -7.89 -6.52
N SER A 189 7.97 -8.07 -5.51
CA SER A 189 6.53 -8.26 -5.68
C SER A 189 5.84 -7.00 -6.22
N LEU A 190 6.33 -5.80 -5.87
CA LEU A 190 5.86 -4.55 -6.48
C LEU A 190 6.22 -4.46 -7.98
N ARG A 191 7.36 -5.01 -8.41
CA ARG A 191 7.68 -5.11 -9.84
C ARG A 191 6.65 -5.94 -10.59
N LEU A 192 6.21 -7.06 -10.02
CA LEU A 192 5.13 -7.87 -10.61
C LEU A 192 3.81 -7.12 -10.64
N LYS A 193 3.47 -6.39 -9.58
CA LYS A 193 2.27 -5.54 -9.55
C LYS A 193 2.30 -4.48 -10.65
N LEU A 194 3.45 -3.84 -10.87
CA LEU A 194 3.66 -2.87 -11.95
C LEU A 194 3.53 -3.54 -13.33
N ALA A 195 4.12 -4.73 -13.52
CA ALA A 195 4.01 -5.47 -14.77
C ALA A 195 2.57 -5.83 -15.12
N VAL A 196 1.78 -6.29 -14.15
CA VAL A 196 0.35 -6.59 -14.37
C VAL A 196 -0.41 -5.35 -14.85
N ARG A 197 -0.07 -4.16 -14.36
CA ARG A 197 -0.71 -2.93 -14.78
C ARG A 197 -0.33 -2.49 -16.20
N LEU A 198 0.85 -2.88 -16.66
CA LEU A 198 1.33 -2.59 -18.02
C LEU A 198 0.83 -3.60 -19.06
N ILE A 199 0.22 -4.71 -18.67
CA ILE A 199 -0.04 -5.84 -19.58
C ILE A 199 -0.93 -5.50 -20.78
N ASN A 200 -1.84 -4.55 -20.61
CA ASN A 200 -2.74 -4.12 -21.68
C ASN A 200 -2.14 -3.01 -22.56
N GLU A 201 -1.18 -2.25 -22.03
CA GLU A 201 -0.54 -1.14 -22.73
C GLU A 201 0.74 -1.60 -23.46
N ASP A 202 1.57 -2.39 -22.79
CA ASP A 202 2.83 -2.94 -23.31
C ASP A 202 3.08 -4.33 -22.75
N LYS A 203 2.50 -5.32 -23.43
CA LYS A 203 2.59 -6.72 -23.01
C LYS A 203 4.02 -7.26 -23.03
N ASP A 204 4.83 -6.87 -24.00
CA ASP A 204 6.20 -7.38 -24.13
C ASP A 204 7.07 -6.83 -23.00
N ARG A 205 6.91 -5.56 -22.67
CA ARG A 205 7.55 -4.94 -21.50
C ARG A 205 7.11 -5.61 -20.20
N ALA A 206 5.81 -5.82 -20.00
CA ALA A 206 5.28 -6.52 -18.83
C ALA A 206 5.90 -7.91 -18.67
N LEU A 207 5.96 -8.70 -19.74
CA LEU A 207 6.57 -10.03 -19.74
C LEU A 207 8.08 -9.98 -19.46
N ASN A 208 8.79 -8.97 -19.93
CA ASN A 208 10.22 -8.81 -19.67
C ASN A 208 10.47 -8.48 -18.18
N ILE A 209 9.63 -7.63 -17.56
CA ILE A 209 9.68 -7.37 -16.12
C ILE A 209 9.45 -8.67 -15.33
N VAL A 210 8.43 -9.45 -15.68
CA VAL A 210 8.13 -10.73 -15.02
C VAL A 210 9.31 -11.72 -15.13
N ARG A 211 9.90 -11.88 -16.32
CA ARG A 211 11.07 -12.76 -16.52
C ARG A 211 12.28 -12.31 -15.72
N ASP A 212 12.49 -11.00 -15.58
CA ASP A 212 13.60 -10.48 -14.78
C ASP A 212 13.32 -10.61 -13.29
N ALA A 213 12.10 -10.32 -12.84
CA ALA A 213 11.68 -10.48 -11.45
C ALA A 213 11.74 -11.95 -10.98
N ALA A 214 11.49 -12.91 -11.87
CA ALA A 214 11.56 -14.34 -11.55
C ALA A 214 12.96 -14.84 -11.16
N LYS A 215 14.01 -14.02 -11.32
CA LYS A 215 15.37 -14.33 -10.86
C LYS A 215 15.58 -14.10 -9.37
N TYR A 216 14.65 -13.45 -8.71
CA TYR A 216 14.72 -13.04 -7.30
C TYR A 216 13.48 -13.54 -6.54
N PRO A 217 13.57 -13.73 -5.21
CA PRO A 217 12.42 -14.14 -4.41
C PRO A 217 11.34 -13.06 -4.41
N ILE A 218 10.10 -13.52 -4.27
CA ILE A 218 8.90 -12.70 -4.09
C ILE A 218 8.24 -13.01 -2.75
N MET A 219 7.24 -12.24 -2.37
CA MET A 219 6.38 -12.57 -1.23
C MET A 219 5.59 -13.83 -1.57
N ASP A 220 5.77 -14.91 -0.80
CA ASP A 220 5.21 -16.22 -1.07
C ASP A 220 4.57 -16.91 0.16
N GLY A 221 4.57 -16.24 1.31
CA GLY A 221 3.97 -16.74 2.54
C GLY A 221 3.42 -15.60 3.42
N LEU A 222 2.59 -15.96 4.40
CA LEU A 222 2.02 -15.00 5.36
C LEU A 222 3.08 -14.27 6.18
N GLU A 223 4.24 -14.90 6.37
CA GLU A 223 5.38 -14.30 7.06
C GLU A 223 6.05 -13.16 6.29
N ASP A 224 5.77 -13.05 4.98
CA ASP A 224 6.25 -11.97 4.13
C ASP A 224 5.30 -10.78 4.07
N ASP A 225 4.11 -10.89 4.68
CA ASP A 225 3.12 -9.82 4.66
C ASP A 225 3.69 -8.50 5.17
N PHE A 226 3.44 -7.44 4.41
CA PHE A 226 3.71 -6.07 4.85
C PHE A 226 2.62 -5.67 5.84
N PHE A 227 2.82 -6.02 7.10
CA PHE A 227 1.82 -5.85 8.15
C PHE A 227 2.27 -4.84 9.20
N TYR A 228 1.52 -3.74 9.30
CA TYR A 228 1.70 -2.75 10.35
C TYR A 228 0.73 -3.02 11.51
N ASN A 229 1.25 -3.53 12.62
CA ASN A 229 0.47 -3.77 13.82
C ASN A 229 0.42 -2.51 14.69
N LYS A 230 -0.62 -1.71 14.52
CA LYS A 230 -0.86 -0.58 15.41
C LYS A 230 -1.09 -1.07 16.84
N SER A 231 -0.46 -0.39 17.81
CA SER A 231 -0.74 -0.64 19.22
C SER A 231 -2.20 -0.33 19.55
N ALA A 232 -2.72 -0.92 20.63
CA ALA A 232 -4.10 -0.64 21.07
C ALA A 232 -4.33 0.84 21.41
N THR A 233 -3.26 1.58 21.73
CA THR A 233 -3.29 3.01 22.04
C THR A 233 -3.33 3.90 20.79
N ASP A 234 -2.86 3.39 19.65
CA ASP A 234 -2.88 4.08 18.36
C ASP A 234 -4.08 3.70 17.50
N ARG A 235 -4.98 2.89 18.06
CA ARG A 235 -6.23 2.58 17.39
C ARG A 235 -7.11 3.82 17.36
N HIS A 236 -6.89 4.64 16.38
CA HIS A 236 -7.98 5.42 15.87
C HIS A 236 -8.97 4.45 15.24
N MET A 237 -10.13 4.33 15.84
CA MET A 237 -11.20 3.46 15.40
C MET A 237 -12.41 4.25 14.86
N PRO A 238 -12.24 5.15 13.90
CA PRO A 238 -13.40 5.75 13.27
C PRO A 238 -14.00 4.83 12.23
N GLY A 239 -13.18 3.95 11.64
CA GLY A 239 -13.62 3.00 10.63
C GLY A 239 -14.58 1.94 11.17
N GLY A 240 -14.37 1.42 12.38
CA GLY A 240 -15.21 0.41 12.98
C GLY A 240 -16.67 0.79 12.99
N ASN A 241 -16.98 1.97 13.50
CA ASN A 241 -18.35 2.47 13.56
C ASN A 241 -18.98 2.75 12.19
N SER A 242 -18.20 3.02 11.18
CA SER A 242 -18.72 3.34 9.84
C SER A 242 -19.04 2.09 9.03
N MET A 243 -18.24 1.04 9.18
CA MET A 243 -18.45 -0.23 8.48
C MET A 243 -19.60 -1.01 9.12
N ASP A 244 -19.67 -1.09 10.45
CA ASP A 244 -20.67 -1.84 11.18
C ASP A 244 -22.09 -1.31 11.00
N ASN A 245 -22.25 -0.01 10.79
CA ASN A 245 -23.56 0.63 10.73
C ASN A 245 -24.02 1.03 9.32
N ARG A 246 -23.19 0.90 8.30
CA ARG A 246 -23.47 1.47 6.97
C ARG A 246 -23.14 0.57 5.80
N GLY A 247 -22.66 -0.64 6.04
CA GLY A 247 -22.30 -1.61 5.03
C GLY A 247 -23.13 -2.87 5.08
N ALA A 248 -23.59 -3.31 3.93
CA ALA A 248 -24.13 -4.65 3.74
C ALA A 248 -23.35 -5.30 2.60
N GLY A 249 -23.25 -6.62 2.62
CA GLY A 249 -22.71 -7.35 1.49
C GLY A 249 -23.54 -7.07 0.24
N SER A 250 -22.87 -6.83 -0.89
CA SER A 250 -23.59 -6.67 -2.14
C SER A 250 -24.14 -8.01 -2.63
N MET A 251 -25.29 -7.96 -3.27
CA MET A 251 -25.90 -9.18 -3.86
C MET A 251 -24.97 -9.82 -4.89
N GLN A 252 -24.21 -9.02 -5.62
CA GLN A 252 -23.26 -9.49 -6.62
C GLN A 252 -22.18 -10.36 -6.00
N LEU A 253 -21.53 -9.87 -4.94
CA LEU A 253 -20.50 -10.62 -4.23
C LEU A 253 -21.07 -11.86 -3.54
N ILE A 254 -22.20 -11.71 -2.83
CA ILE A 254 -22.83 -12.82 -2.12
C ILE A 254 -23.24 -13.92 -3.09
N ASN A 255 -23.90 -13.59 -4.20
CA ASN A 255 -24.29 -14.56 -5.21
C ASN A 255 -23.07 -15.24 -5.84
N PHE A 256 -22.04 -14.49 -6.17
CA PHE A 256 -20.78 -15.04 -6.69
C PHE A 256 -20.18 -16.07 -5.71
N MET A 257 -20.11 -15.74 -4.43
CA MET A 257 -19.56 -16.64 -3.41
C MET A 257 -20.43 -17.90 -3.23
N LEU A 258 -21.76 -17.75 -3.24
CA LEU A 258 -22.68 -18.88 -3.16
C LEU A 258 -22.59 -19.80 -4.37
N GLU A 259 -22.57 -19.25 -5.58
CA GLU A 259 -22.46 -20.01 -6.83
C GLU A 259 -21.13 -20.80 -6.93
N HIS A 260 -20.07 -20.27 -6.33
CA HIS A 260 -18.76 -20.92 -6.32
C HIS A 260 -18.46 -21.71 -5.03
N PHE A 261 -19.44 -21.87 -4.16
CA PHE A 261 -19.27 -22.55 -2.86
C PHE A 261 -18.09 -22.02 -2.04
N ASP A 262 -17.87 -20.70 -2.07
CA ASP A 262 -16.77 -20.06 -1.36
C ASP A 262 -16.99 -20.08 0.15
N PRO A 263 -16.17 -20.84 0.93
CA PRO A 263 -16.36 -20.97 2.37
C PRO A 263 -16.13 -19.65 3.13
N ARG A 264 -15.46 -18.67 2.52
CA ARG A 264 -15.15 -17.37 3.12
C ARG A 264 -16.39 -16.52 3.34
N ILE A 265 -17.53 -16.85 2.71
CA ILE A 265 -18.79 -16.13 2.92
C ILE A 265 -19.14 -16.03 4.42
N ARG A 266 -18.85 -17.08 5.21
CA ARG A 266 -19.10 -17.11 6.65
C ARG A 266 -18.11 -16.29 7.47
N VAL A 267 -17.01 -15.89 6.87
CA VAL A 267 -15.97 -15.03 7.48
C VAL A 267 -16.25 -13.57 7.16
N PHE A 268 -16.71 -13.29 5.93
CA PHE A 268 -16.92 -11.92 5.45
C PHE A 268 -18.27 -11.34 5.89
N PHE A 269 -19.26 -12.18 6.10
CA PHE A 269 -20.61 -11.72 6.40
C PHE A 269 -21.16 -12.40 7.65
N GLU A 270 -21.74 -11.60 8.54
CA GLU A 270 -22.50 -12.08 9.67
C GLU A 270 -23.93 -12.45 9.23
N LYS A 271 -24.57 -13.31 10.00
CA LYS A 271 -26.01 -13.56 9.85
C LYS A 271 -26.76 -12.28 10.17
N ASN A 272 -27.68 -11.91 9.30
CA ASN A 272 -28.52 -10.73 9.51
C ASN A 272 -29.92 -11.12 10.01
N ASP A 273 -30.64 -10.13 10.56
CA ASP A 273 -31.99 -10.32 11.05
C ASP A 273 -33.01 -10.64 9.95
N TYR A 274 -32.67 -10.29 8.69
CA TYR A 274 -33.51 -10.61 7.53
C TYR A 274 -33.73 -12.12 7.39
N ASN A 275 -32.69 -12.91 7.59
CA ASN A 275 -32.79 -14.37 7.53
C ASN A 275 -33.73 -14.89 8.61
N SER A 276 -33.66 -14.37 9.83
CA SER A 276 -34.54 -14.75 10.93
C SER A 276 -35.99 -14.38 10.65
N ILE A 277 -36.23 -13.18 10.14
CA ILE A 277 -37.60 -12.70 9.80
C ILE A 277 -38.17 -13.51 8.65
N VAL A 278 -37.38 -13.78 7.61
CA VAL A 278 -37.83 -14.55 6.44
C VAL A 278 -38.10 -16.00 6.83
N VAL A 279 -37.20 -16.62 7.60
CA VAL A 279 -37.41 -17.97 8.14
C VAL A 279 -38.68 -18.06 8.95
N GLN A 280 -38.89 -17.14 9.87
CA GLN A 280 -40.13 -17.11 10.69
C GLN A 280 -41.36 -16.91 9.82
N ALA A 281 -41.33 -16.02 8.83
CA ALA A 281 -42.45 -15.79 7.94
C ALA A 281 -42.83 -17.01 7.09
N PHE A 282 -41.87 -17.84 6.70
CA PHE A 282 -42.13 -19.11 6.01
C PHE A 282 -42.70 -20.15 6.94
N TYR A 283 -42.19 -20.26 8.19
CA TYR A 283 -42.75 -21.16 9.19
C TYR A 283 -44.21 -20.80 9.56
N ASP A 284 -44.47 -19.51 9.74
CA ASP A 284 -45.81 -19.02 10.08
C ASP A 284 -46.87 -19.33 8.98
N LYS A 285 -46.39 -19.40 7.72
CA LYS A 285 -47.22 -19.77 6.57
C LYS A 285 -47.23 -21.27 6.27
N GLY A 286 -46.53 -22.07 7.06
CA GLY A 286 -46.40 -23.51 6.80
C GLY A 286 -45.71 -23.83 5.47
N GLN A 287 -44.87 -22.92 4.96
CA GLN A 287 -44.16 -23.07 3.69
C GLN A 287 -42.73 -23.58 3.92
N ARG A 288 -42.23 -24.35 2.95
CA ARG A 288 -40.86 -24.81 2.96
C ARG A 288 -39.94 -23.64 2.63
N LEU A 289 -38.80 -23.53 3.37
CA LEU A 289 -37.76 -22.56 3.07
C LEU A 289 -37.17 -22.81 1.69
N PRO A 290 -36.93 -21.78 0.88
CA PRO A 290 -36.10 -21.89 -0.31
C PRO A 290 -34.68 -22.31 0.04
N SER A 291 -34.04 -23.12 -0.77
CA SER A 291 -32.69 -23.67 -0.54
C SER A 291 -31.58 -22.61 -0.37
N PHE A 292 -31.83 -21.40 -0.82
CA PHE A 292 -30.88 -20.29 -0.66
C PHE A 292 -30.98 -19.57 0.70
N VAL A 293 -31.93 -19.94 1.56
CA VAL A 293 -32.10 -19.35 2.89
C VAL A 293 -31.50 -20.24 3.98
N GLU A 294 -31.25 -21.52 3.69
CA GLU A 294 -30.55 -22.46 4.56
C GLU A 294 -29.03 -22.24 4.53
#